data_5a0458b4f6ceb929316b90be24dc6ba7
#
_entry.id   5a0458b4f6ceb929316b90be24dc6ba7
#
_cell.length_a   1.000
_cell.length_b   1.000
_cell.length_c   1.000
_cell.angle_alpha   90.00
_cell.angle_beta   90.00
_cell.angle_gamma   90.00
#
_symmetry.space_group_name_H-M   'P 1'
#
loop_
_entity.id
_entity.type
_entity.pdbx_description
1 polymer ?
#
loop_
_entity_poly.entity_id
_entity_poly.type
_entity_poly.pdbx_seq_one_letter_code
_entity_poly.pdbx_strand_id
1 'polypeptide(L)'
;MRSASELPANVSAMVDPKAEPIPQPKGLPWLGNLLQLPKDRLAQTLLETSRHFPQGLYQLDFAGRRVPFVYAADLVAELSDETRFRKLIGPPLSFLRAGAGDGLFTAHHDEPNWGKAHRILLPAFSQRAMKGYFDVMLEVANALADKWARQGPEADIAVADDMTRLTLDTISLAGFGYRFDSFNTPELHPFLAAMVGVLSE
;
A
#
# COMPACT_ATOMS: atom_id res chain seq x y z
N MET A 1 4.96 3.59 -26.38
CA MET A 1 4.69 2.23 -25.86
C MET A 1 6.01 1.47 -25.87
N ARG A 2 6.76 1.46 -24.77
CA ARG A 2 7.87 0.53 -24.57
C ARG A 2 7.37 -0.59 -23.67
N SER A 3 7.49 -1.79 -24.19
CA SER A 3 7.03 -3.05 -23.59
C SER A 3 7.68 -3.29 -22.21
N ALA A 4 6.89 -3.75 -21.24
CA ALA A 4 7.30 -4.14 -19.88
C ALA A 4 8.18 -5.43 -19.85
N SER A 5 8.81 -5.81 -20.95
CA SER A 5 9.53 -7.09 -21.12
C SER A 5 11.06 -6.96 -21.20
N GLU A 6 11.65 -5.80 -20.94
CA GLU A 6 13.11 -5.69 -20.92
C GLU A 6 13.66 -5.67 -19.47
N LEU A 7 13.54 -6.80 -18.79
CA LEU A 7 14.58 -7.17 -17.83
C LEU A 7 15.84 -7.43 -18.67
N PRO A 8 17.02 -6.85 -18.31
CA PRO A 8 18.23 -7.09 -19.07
C PRO A 8 18.49 -8.61 -19.11
N ALA A 9 18.74 -9.12 -20.31
CA ALA A 9 18.97 -10.55 -20.59
C ALA A 9 20.17 -11.17 -19.81
N ASN A 10 20.79 -10.44 -18.92
CA ASN A 10 22.01 -10.85 -18.21
C ASN A 10 21.91 -10.82 -16.68
N VAL A 11 20.71 -10.98 -16.12
CA VAL A 11 20.55 -11.14 -14.66
C VAL A 11 21.17 -12.46 -14.18
N SER A 12 21.24 -13.49 -15.00
CA SER A 12 21.90 -14.76 -14.68
C SER A 12 23.42 -14.67 -14.43
N ALA A 13 24.10 -13.65 -14.95
CA ALA A 13 25.53 -13.49 -14.81
C ALA A 13 25.98 -12.76 -13.52
N MET A 14 25.03 -12.22 -12.74
CA MET A 14 25.30 -11.48 -11.50
C MET A 14 24.92 -12.26 -10.23
N VAL A 15 24.47 -13.49 -10.35
CA VAL A 15 24.14 -14.31 -9.18
C VAL A 15 25.46 -14.87 -8.62
N ASP A 16 25.78 -14.49 -7.38
CA ASP A 16 26.88 -15.12 -6.64
C ASP A 16 26.61 -16.64 -6.58
N PRO A 17 27.51 -17.49 -7.11
CA PRO A 17 27.32 -18.94 -7.08
C PRO A 17 27.24 -19.52 -5.66
N LYS A 18 27.58 -18.74 -4.65
CA LYS A 18 27.47 -19.10 -3.22
C LYS A 18 26.17 -18.56 -2.57
N ALA A 19 25.36 -17.79 -3.31
CA ALA A 19 24.12 -17.27 -2.77
C ALA A 19 23.15 -18.42 -2.49
N GLU A 20 22.64 -18.48 -1.27
CA GLU A 20 21.60 -19.42 -0.92
C GLU A 20 20.28 -19.05 -1.65
N PRO A 21 19.58 -20.05 -2.20
CA PRO A 21 18.30 -19.78 -2.85
C PRO A 21 17.28 -19.26 -1.84
N ILE A 22 16.47 -18.30 -2.26
CA ILE A 22 15.36 -17.81 -1.43
C ILE A 22 14.42 -18.99 -1.15
N PRO A 23 14.12 -19.29 0.12
CA PRO A 23 13.26 -20.40 0.49
C PRO A 23 11.82 -20.19 -0.03
N GLN A 24 11.16 -21.29 -0.35
CA GLN A 24 9.80 -21.25 -0.87
C GLN A 24 8.97 -22.43 -0.38
N PRO A 25 7.65 -22.26 -0.16
CA PRO A 25 6.77 -23.38 0.12
C PRO A 25 6.64 -24.29 -1.12
N LYS A 26 6.28 -25.55 -0.89
CA LYS A 26 6.05 -26.47 -1.99
C LYS A 26 4.87 -25.98 -2.83
N GLY A 27 5.10 -25.77 -4.12
CA GLY A 27 4.10 -25.42 -5.12
C GLY A 27 3.60 -26.64 -5.91
N LEU A 28 2.53 -26.42 -6.68
CA LEU A 28 2.05 -27.40 -7.65
C LEU A 28 2.90 -27.35 -8.94
N PRO A 29 3.09 -28.47 -9.65
CA PRO A 29 3.73 -28.45 -10.95
C PRO A 29 3.04 -27.43 -11.88
N TRP A 30 3.82 -26.62 -12.61
CA TRP A 30 3.39 -25.62 -13.59
C TRP A 30 2.67 -24.40 -13.01
N LEU A 31 1.87 -24.55 -11.94
CA LEU A 31 1.07 -23.48 -11.32
C LEU A 31 1.77 -22.82 -10.12
N GLY A 32 2.82 -23.47 -9.59
CA GLY A 32 3.48 -22.99 -8.38
C GLY A 32 2.52 -22.88 -7.19
N ASN A 33 2.50 -21.71 -6.56
CA ASN A 33 1.70 -21.42 -5.37
C ASN A 33 0.37 -20.70 -5.68
N LEU A 34 0.03 -20.51 -6.96
CA LEU A 34 -1.11 -19.69 -7.38
C LEU A 34 -2.44 -20.10 -6.71
N LEU A 35 -2.71 -21.38 -6.60
CA LEU A 35 -3.96 -21.90 -5.99
C LEU A 35 -3.92 -21.93 -4.46
N GLN A 36 -2.78 -21.65 -3.85
CA GLN A 36 -2.62 -21.62 -2.39
C GLN A 36 -2.96 -20.25 -1.79
N LEU A 37 -3.25 -19.25 -2.63
CA LEU A 37 -3.53 -17.87 -2.24
C LEU A 37 -4.99 -17.51 -2.52
N PRO A 38 -5.91 -17.80 -1.59
CA PRO A 38 -7.31 -17.40 -1.73
C PRO A 38 -7.41 -15.87 -1.69
N LYS A 39 -8.17 -15.28 -2.62
CA LYS A 39 -8.30 -13.83 -2.78
C LYS A 39 -8.91 -13.15 -1.55
N ASP A 40 -9.84 -13.81 -0.90
CA ASP A 40 -10.57 -13.33 0.28
C ASP A 40 -9.74 -13.37 1.57
N ARG A 41 -8.65 -14.13 1.60
CA ARG A 41 -7.78 -14.32 2.77
C ARG A 41 -6.29 -14.14 2.46
N LEU A 42 -5.97 -13.36 1.45
CA LEU A 42 -4.59 -13.20 0.96
C LEU A 42 -3.61 -12.79 2.07
N ALA A 43 -3.93 -11.73 2.81
CA ALA A 43 -3.07 -11.21 3.86
C ALA A 43 -2.82 -12.23 4.99
N GLN A 44 -3.87 -12.93 5.41
CA GLN A 44 -3.78 -13.97 6.43
C GLN A 44 -2.92 -15.15 5.94
N THR A 45 -3.11 -15.58 4.70
CA THR A 45 -2.33 -16.69 4.10
C THR A 45 -0.85 -16.31 3.98
N LEU A 46 -0.53 -15.08 3.58
CA LEU A 46 0.86 -14.59 3.54
C LEU A 46 1.48 -14.55 4.94
N LEU A 47 0.73 -14.11 5.95
CA LEU A 47 1.17 -14.11 7.35
C LEU A 47 1.37 -15.54 7.88
N GLU A 48 0.45 -16.46 7.62
CA GLU A 48 0.58 -17.86 8.01
C GLU A 48 1.80 -18.50 7.35
N THR A 49 2.00 -18.25 6.06
CA THR A 49 3.17 -18.72 5.30
C THR A 49 4.47 -18.19 5.90
N SER A 50 4.54 -16.92 6.26
CA SER A 50 5.75 -16.30 6.80
C SER A 50 6.26 -16.97 8.09
N ARG A 51 5.36 -17.54 8.89
CA ARG A 51 5.72 -18.25 10.14
C ARG A 51 6.58 -19.50 9.90
N HIS A 52 6.57 -20.04 8.69
CA HIS A 52 7.37 -21.21 8.31
C HIS A 52 8.79 -20.81 7.83
N PHE A 53 9.08 -19.53 7.69
CA PHE A 53 10.35 -19.00 7.17
C PHE A 53 10.96 -17.96 8.13
N PRO A 54 11.49 -18.39 9.30
CA PRO A 54 11.95 -17.49 10.37
C PRO A 54 13.10 -16.55 9.96
N GLN A 55 13.76 -16.79 8.82
CA GLN A 55 14.81 -15.95 8.27
C GLN A 55 14.33 -14.62 7.69
N GLY A 56 13.02 -14.33 7.72
CA GLY A 56 12.47 -13.02 7.38
C GLY A 56 12.19 -12.79 5.90
N LEU A 57 12.36 -13.81 5.06
CA LEU A 57 11.99 -13.77 3.65
C LEU A 57 11.61 -15.15 3.12
N TYR A 58 10.76 -15.18 2.12
CA TYR A 58 10.43 -16.35 1.30
C TYR A 58 9.99 -15.87 -0.08
N GLN A 59 9.89 -16.77 -1.05
CA GLN A 59 9.32 -16.45 -2.36
C GLN A 59 8.14 -17.36 -2.68
N LEU A 60 7.22 -16.85 -3.50
CA LEU A 60 6.14 -17.63 -4.08
C LEU A 60 6.32 -17.71 -5.59
N ASP A 61 5.96 -18.84 -6.16
CA ASP A 61 5.96 -19.06 -7.59
C ASP A 61 4.54 -18.92 -8.15
N PHE A 62 4.37 -18.02 -9.09
CA PHE A 62 3.12 -17.76 -9.80
C PHE A 62 3.27 -18.18 -11.26
N ALA A 63 3.15 -19.48 -11.53
CA ALA A 63 3.29 -20.07 -12.86
C ALA A 63 4.62 -19.69 -13.55
N GLY A 64 5.73 -19.83 -12.82
CA GLY A 64 7.08 -19.53 -13.30
C GLY A 64 7.57 -18.11 -12.96
N ARG A 65 6.68 -17.22 -12.50
CA ARG A 65 7.06 -15.90 -12.00
C ARG A 65 7.27 -15.95 -10.48
N ARG A 66 8.52 -15.85 -10.06
CA ARG A 66 8.88 -15.83 -8.63
C ARG A 66 8.79 -14.43 -8.06
N VAL A 67 8.09 -14.30 -6.94
CA VAL A 67 7.89 -13.05 -6.21
C VAL A 67 8.39 -13.22 -4.79
N PRO A 68 9.46 -12.50 -4.38
CA PRO A 68 9.94 -12.53 -3.01
C PRO A 68 9.03 -11.71 -2.09
N PHE A 69 8.82 -12.22 -0.89
CA PHE A 69 8.14 -11.56 0.22
C PHE A 69 9.14 -11.37 1.35
N VAL A 70 9.35 -10.13 1.74
CA VAL A 70 10.31 -9.75 2.78
C VAL A 70 9.56 -9.11 3.94
N TYR A 71 9.86 -9.54 5.18
CA TYR A 71 9.18 -9.07 6.39
C TYR A 71 10.12 -8.89 7.58
N ALA A 72 11.41 -9.26 7.48
CA ALA A 72 12.40 -8.88 8.48
C ALA A 72 12.75 -7.39 8.34
N ALA A 73 12.79 -6.66 9.45
CA ALA A 73 12.96 -5.21 9.46
C ALA A 73 14.31 -4.76 8.87
N ASP A 74 15.37 -5.51 9.11
CA ASP A 74 16.72 -5.28 8.58
C ASP A 74 16.77 -5.45 7.05
N LEU A 75 16.14 -6.49 6.52
CA LEU A 75 16.04 -6.70 5.07
C LEU A 75 15.18 -5.64 4.39
N VAL A 76 14.08 -5.22 5.04
CA VAL A 76 13.24 -4.12 4.53
C VAL A 76 14.02 -2.81 4.53
N ALA A 77 14.82 -2.53 5.56
CA ALA A 77 15.68 -1.35 5.62
C ALA A 77 16.71 -1.35 4.48
N GLU A 78 17.33 -2.51 4.20
CA GLU A 78 18.26 -2.65 3.07
C GLU A 78 17.58 -2.42 1.71
N LEU A 79 16.41 -3.01 1.50
CA LEU A 79 15.63 -2.84 0.25
C LEU A 79 15.09 -1.42 0.06
N SER A 80 15.03 -0.63 1.13
CA SER A 80 14.61 0.77 1.10
C SER A 80 15.74 1.74 0.74
N ASP A 81 16.97 1.24 0.55
CA ASP A 81 18.09 2.04 0.07
C ASP A 81 17.93 2.35 -1.42
N GLU A 82 17.50 3.56 -1.74
CA GLU A 82 17.25 4.03 -3.11
C GLU A 82 18.53 4.11 -3.97
N THR A 83 19.71 4.04 -3.37
CA THR A 83 20.97 3.99 -4.13
C THR A 83 21.23 2.62 -4.77
N ARG A 84 20.65 1.57 -4.19
CA ARG A 84 20.82 0.17 -4.63
C ARG A 84 19.55 -0.41 -5.27
N PHE A 85 18.39 0.00 -4.79
CA PHE A 85 17.10 -0.51 -5.21
C PHE A 85 16.22 0.60 -5.74
N ARG A 86 15.27 0.28 -6.58
CA ARG A 86 14.29 1.23 -7.11
C ARG A 86 12.89 0.63 -7.12
N LYS A 87 11.90 1.48 -7.01
CA LYS A 87 10.52 1.11 -7.11
C LYS A 87 10.21 0.54 -8.50
N LEU A 88 9.53 -0.61 -8.53
CA LEU A 88 8.98 -1.20 -9.74
C LEU A 88 7.44 -1.08 -9.72
N ILE A 89 6.86 -0.66 -10.83
CA ILE A 89 5.41 -0.66 -11.02
C ILE A 89 5.02 -2.00 -11.66
N GLY A 90 4.57 -2.94 -10.82
CA GLY A 90 4.00 -4.21 -11.25
C GLY A 90 2.48 -4.26 -11.03
N PRO A 91 1.80 -5.35 -11.40
CA PRO A 91 0.44 -5.59 -10.95
C PRO A 91 0.40 -5.66 -9.41
N PRO A 92 -0.56 -5.06 -8.68
CA PRO A 92 -1.74 -4.29 -9.13
C PRO A 92 -1.50 -2.79 -9.39
N LEU A 93 -0.31 -2.24 -9.11
CA LEU A 93 -0.05 -0.80 -9.25
C LEU A 93 -0.17 -0.31 -10.71
N SER A 94 0.15 -1.15 -11.67
CA SER A 94 -0.02 -0.83 -13.10
C SER A 94 -1.49 -0.64 -13.48
N PHE A 95 -2.40 -1.34 -12.81
CA PHE A 95 -3.85 -1.14 -12.97
C PHE A 95 -4.29 0.22 -12.42
N LEU A 96 -3.88 0.55 -11.19
CA LEU A 96 -4.17 1.85 -10.59
C LEU A 96 -3.61 3.02 -11.41
N ARG A 97 -2.48 2.81 -12.08
CA ARG A 97 -1.87 3.81 -12.96
C ARG A 97 -2.78 4.21 -14.12
N ALA A 98 -3.64 3.34 -14.62
CA ALA A 98 -4.57 3.66 -15.69
C ALA A 98 -5.53 4.81 -15.31
N GLY A 99 -5.90 4.91 -14.04
CA GLY A 99 -6.72 6.01 -13.52
C GLY A 99 -5.93 7.16 -12.90
N ALA A 100 -4.83 6.86 -12.17
CA ALA A 100 -4.06 7.84 -11.40
C ALA A 100 -2.88 8.47 -12.18
N GLY A 101 -2.58 7.99 -13.39
CA GLY A 101 -1.48 8.52 -14.21
C GLY A 101 -0.10 8.33 -13.58
N ASP A 102 0.76 9.34 -13.72
CA ASP A 102 2.14 9.39 -13.21
C ASP A 102 2.24 10.07 -11.83
N GLY A 103 1.23 9.90 -10.99
CA GLY A 103 1.25 10.36 -9.60
C GLY A 103 2.37 9.70 -8.79
N LEU A 104 2.69 10.26 -7.61
CA LEU A 104 3.81 9.80 -6.77
C LEU A 104 3.79 8.28 -6.51
N PHE A 105 2.62 7.71 -6.30
CA PHE A 105 2.45 6.29 -6.01
C PHE A 105 2.57 5.40 -7.25
N THR A 106 2.08 5.87 -8.39
CA THR A 106 1.95 5.11 -9.65
C THR A 106 2.98 5.48 -10.72
N ALA A 107 3.82 6.50 -10.49
CA ALA A 107 4.91 6.85 -11.39
C ALA A 107 6.05 5.81 -11.34
N HIS A 108 6.70 5.58 -12.47
CA HIS A 108 7.98 4.86 -12.50
C HIS A 108 9.10 5.70 -11.88
N HIS A 109 10.14 5.03 -11.38
CA HIS A 109 11.24 5.71 -10.69
C HIS A 109 11.99 6.74 -11.56
N ASP A 110 12.09 6.49 -12.85
CA ASP A 110 12.79 7.31 -13.85
C ASP A 110 11.92 8.42 -14.46
N GLU A 111 10.64 8.48 -14.11
CA GLU A 111 9.75 9.53 -14.60
C GLU A 111 10.05 10.87 -13.89
N PRO A 112 10.17 11.98 -14.66
CA PRO A 112 10.55 13.29 -14.11
C PRO A 112 9.61 13.78 -12.99
N ASN A 113 8.31 13.48 -13.13
CA ASN A 113 7.30 13.92 -12.18
C ASN A 113 7.41 13.22 -10.83
N TRP A 114 7.90 11.96 -10.78
CA TRP A 114 8.13 11.27 -9.52
C TRP A 114 9.13 12.02 -8.62
N GLY A 115 10.33 12.28 -9.13
CA GLY A 115 11.35 12.97 -8.36
C GLY A 115 10.97 14.41 -7.99
N LYS A 116 10.22 15.09 -8.85
CA LYS A 116 9.69 16.44 -8.56
C LYS A 116 8.68 16.39 -7.41
N ALA A 117 7.67 15.51 -7.51
CA ALA A 117 6.64 15.35 -6.48
C ALA A 117 7.24 14.88 -5.14
N HIS A 118 8.16 13.91 -5.16
CA HIS A 118 8.83 13.40 -3.98
C HIS A 118 9.55 14.52 -3.21
N ARG A 119 10.36 15.34 -3.91
CA ARG A 119 11.08 16.47 -3.26
C ARG A 119 10.14 17.54 -2.69
N ILE A 120 9.02 17.80 -3.34
CA ILE A 120 8.03 18.78 -2.88
C ILE A 120 7.28 18.28 -1.65
N LEU A 121 6.90 16.99 -1.64
CA LEU A 121 6.05 16.43 -0.60
C LEU A 121 6.83 15.94 0.63
N LEU A 122 8.08 15.51 0.46
CA LEU A 122 8.89 14.93 1.55
C LEU A 122 8.95 15.81 2.82
N PRO A 123 9.11 17.15 2.77
CA PRO A 123 9.10 17.99 3.97
C PRO A 123 7.79 17.91 4.77
N ALA A 124 6.65 17.72 4.08
CA ALA A 124 5.35 17.58 4.73
C ALA A 124 5.20 16.29 5.56
N PHE A 125 6.09 15.32 5.35
CA PHE A 125 6.14 14.06 6.12
C PHE A 125 7.27 14.03 7.16
N SER A 126 7.93 15.16 7.42
CA SER A 126 8.92 15.27 8.49
C SER A 126 8.29 15.05 9.86
N GLN A 127 9.09 14.64 10.86
CA GLN A 127 8.61 14.49 12.24
C GLN A 127 7.97 15.78 12.79
N ARG A 128 8.50 16.95 12.42
CA ARG A 128 7.94 18.24 12.81
C ARG A 128 6.56 18.45 12.21
N ALA A 129 6.39 18.17 10.91
CA ALA A 129 5.11 18.28 10.24
C ALA A 129 4.08 17.28 10.83
N MET A 130 4.49 16.03 11.08
CA MET A 130 3.62 15.02 11.71
C MET A 130 3.13 15.45 13.10
N LYS A 131 3.98 16.08 13.91
CA LYS A 131 3.55 16.64 15.19
C LYS A 131 2.53 17.77 15.02
N GLY A 132 2.65 18.58 13.97
CA GLY A 132 1.69 19.65 13.67
C GLY A 132 0.32 19.14 13.22
N TYR A 133 0.24 17.91 12.70
CA TYR A 133 -1.03 17.32 12.30
C TYR A 133 -1.83 16.71 13.46
N PHE A 134 -1.21 16.53 14.62
CA PHE A 134 -1.84 15.88 15.78
C PHE A 134 -3.12 16.58 16.22
N ASP A 135 -3.10 17.90 16.30
CA ASP A 135 -4.27 18.69 16.74
C ASP A 135 -5.45 18.52 15.78
N VAL A 136 -5.16 18.47 14.48
CA VAL A 136 -6.17 18.20 13.43
C VAL A 136 -6.73 16.79 13.56
N MET A 137 -5.86 15.80 13.77
CA MET A 137 -6.27 14.41 13.96
C MET A 137 -7.17 14.26 15.20
N LEU A 138 -6.82 14.95 16.29
CA LEU A 138 -7.60 14.95 17.52
C LEU A 138 -8.95 15.65 17.35
N GLU A 139 -9.00 16.74 16.61
CA GLU A 139 -10.25 17.45 16.29
C GLU A 139 -11.24 16.52 15.56
N VAL A 140 -10.76 15.84 14.50
CA VAL A 140 -11.61 14.92 13.71
C VAL A 140 -12.02 13.71 14.54
N ALA A 141 -11.12 13.17 15.38
CA ALA A 141 -11.45 12.06 16.29
C ALA A 141 -12.51 12.44 17.32
N ASN A 142 -12.44 13.66 17.87
CA ASN A 142 -13.45 14.17 18.80
C ASN A 142 -14.81 14.33 18.11
N ALA A 143 -14.83 14.80 16.86
CA ALA A 143 -16.08 14.92 16.09
C ALA A 143 -16.76 13.55 15.90
N LEU A 144 -15.98 12.48 15.69
CA LEU A 144 -16.50 11.12 15.65
C LEU A 144 -17.03 10.67 17.02
N ALA A 145 -16.28 10.92 18.10
CA ALA A 145 -16.71 10.58 19.45
C ALA A 145 -18.04 11.29 19.81
N ASP A 146 -18.16 12.57 19.46
CA ASP A 146 -19.39 13.34 19.65
C ASP A 146 -20.57 12.78 18.82
N LYS A 147 -20.30 12.32 17.59
CA LYS A 147 -21.32 11.62 16.78
C LYS A 147 -21.84 10.39 17.51
N TRP A 148 -20.95 9.53 17.99
CA TRP A 148 -21.33 8.32 18.71
C TRP A 148 -22.05 8.62 20.03
N ALA A 149 -21.60 9.62 20.77
CA ALA A 149 -22.27 10.05 21.99
C ALA A 149 -23.71 10.53 21.74
N ARG A 150 -23.96 11.25 20.63
CA ARG A 150 -25.32 11.67 20.24
C ARG A 150 -26.24 10.51 19.86
N GLN A 151 -25.69 9.42 19.33
CA GLN A 151 -26.48 8.23 18.98
C GLN A 151 -26.96 7.43 20.20
N GLY A 152 -26.25 7.54 21.31
CA GLY A 152 -26.60 6.88 22.57
C GLY A 152 -26.05 5.46 22.70
N PRO A 153 -26.15 4.84 23.90
CA PRO A 153 -25.50 3.59 24.24
C PRO A 153 -26.09 2.35 23.54
N GLU A 154 -27.31 2.44 23.07
CA GLU A 154 -28.01 1.31 22.42
C GLU A 154 -27.95 1.40 20.87
N ALA A 155 -27.19 2.35 20.31
CA ALA A 155 -27.14 2.53 18.87
C ALA A 155 -26.19 1.53 18.22
N ASP A 156 -26.61 0.97 17.09
CA ASP A 156 -25.74 0.20 16.21
C ASP A 156 -24.80 1.13 15.46
N ILE A 157 -23.49 0.92 15.64
CA ILE A 157 -22.44 1.72 15.02
C ILE A 157 -21.91 1.03 13.75
N ALA A 158 -22.04 1.69 12.60
CA ALA A 158 -21.41 1.26 11.35
C ALA A 158 -19.92 1.62 11.35
N VAL A 159 -19.11 0.88 12.15
CA VAL A 159 -17.70 1.22 12.42
C VAL A 159 -16.89 1.39 11.15
N ALA A 160 -17.05 0.53 10.15
CA ALA A 160 -16.29 0.60 8.90
C ALA A 160 -16.57 1.91 8.13
N ASP A 161 -17.83 2.33 8.05
CA ASP A 161 -18.22 3.60 7.42
C ASP A 161 -17.65 4.80 8.19
N ASP A 162 -17.80 4.79 9.52
CA ASP A 162 -17.31 5.87 10.37
C ASP A 162 -15.77 5.99 10.34
N MET A 163 -15.03 4.88 10.29
CA MET A 163 -13.59 4.91 10.14
C MET A 163 -13.15 5.40 8.75
N THR A 164 -13.90 5.08 7.70
CA THR A 164 -13.66 5.61 6.37
C THR A 164 -13.83 7.14 6.34
N ARG A 165 -14.90 7.65 6.96
CA ARG A 165 -15.15 9.09 7.10
C ARG A 165 -14.07 9.78 7.95
N LEU A 166 -13.67 9.17 9.07
CA LEU A 166 -12.58 9.66 9.93
C LEU A 166 -11.27 9.82 9.15
N THR A 167 -10.92 8.78 8.39
CA THR A 167 -9.68 8.77 7.61
C THR A 167 -9.71 9.83 6.51
N LEU A 168 -10.82 9.94 5.79
CA LEU A 168 -11.00 10.95 4.76
C LEU A 168 -10.87 12.36 5.32
N ASP A 169 -11.63 12.69 6.37
CA ASP A 169 -11.60 14.03 6.97
C ASP A 169 -10.22 14.35 7.55
N THR A 170 -9.56 13.38 8.17
CA THR A 170 -8.20 13.55 8.70
C THR A 170 -7.20 13.86 7.59
N ILE A 171 -7.17 13.06 6.52
CA ILE A 171 -6.22 13.23 5.42
C ILE A 171 -6.48 14.54 4.69
N SER A 172 -7.74 14.86 4.40
CA SER A 172 -8.10 16.06 3.67
C SER A 172 -7.80 17.33 4.46
N LEU A 173 -8.10 17.35 5.74
CA LEU A 173 -7.87 18.51 6.58
C LEU A 173 -6.38 18.71 6.89
N ALA A 174 -5.67 17.64 7.28
CA ALA A 174 -4.25 17.70 7.58
C ALA A 174 -3.37 17.92 6.33
N GLY A 175 -3.68 17.25 5.22
CA GLY A 175 -2.86 17.29 4.02
C GLY A 175 -3.17 18.43 3.06
N PHE A 176 -4.44 18.85 2.98
CA PHE A 176 -4.93 19.78 1.96
C PHE A 176 -5.67 20.98 2.54
N GLY A 177 -5.89 21.04 3.87
CA GLY A 177 -6.65 22.10 4.51
C GLY A 177 -8.14 22.12 4.11
N TYR A 178 -8.65 21.01 3.58
CA TYR A 178 -10.03 20.88 3.12
C TYR A 178 -10.86 20.05 4.10
N ARG A 179 -12.01 20.56 4.51
CA ARG A 179 -12.93 19.89 5.44
C ARG A 179 -14.11 19.31 4.67
N PHE A 180 -14.25 18.00 4.68
CA PHE A 180 -15.43 17.35 4.12
C PHE A 180 -16.65 17.40 5.05
N ASP A 181 -16.40 17.48 6.37
CA ASP A 181 -17.44 17.46 7.40
C ASP A 181 -18.33 16.21 7.34
N SER A 182 -17.68 15.07 7.11
CA SER A 182 -18.33 13.80 6.77
C SER A 182 -19.24 13.24 7.87
N PHE A 183 -19.09 13.69 9.12
CA PHE A 183 -19.93 13.24 10.24
C PHE A 183 -21.26 13.99 10.35
N ASN A 184 -21.39 15.13 9.70
CA ASN A 184 -22.62 15.93 9.68
C ASN A 184 -23.40 15.77 8.38
N THR A 185 -22.85 15.04 7.39
CA THR A 185 -23.51 14.74 6.11
C THR A 185 -23.89 13.26 6.06
N PRO A 186 -25.17 12.89 5.78
CA PRO A 186 -25.59 11.50 5.74
C PRO A 186 -24.98 10.74 4.57
N GLU A 187 -24.76 11.40 3.44
CA GLU A 187 -24.22 10.80 2.22
C GLU A 187 -22.71 10.94 2.15
N LEU A 188 -22.04 9.96 1.52
CA LEU A 188 -20.62 10.08 1.21
C LEU A 188 -20.40 11.20 0.20
N HIS A 189 -19.35 12.01 0.43
CA HIS A 189 -18.98 13.03 -0.53
C HIS A 189 -18.75 12.40 -1.92
N PRO A 190 -19.20 13.02 -3.04
CA PRO A 190 -19.09 12.46 -4.39
C PRO A 190 -17.68 12.00 -4.78
N PHE A 191 -16.66 12.71 -4.33
CA PHE A 191 -15.26 12.32 -4.51
C PHE A 191 -14.97 10.95 -3.88
N LEU A 192 -15.45 10.72 -2.66
CA LEU A 192 -15.22 9.47 -1.95
C LEU A 192 -16.01 8.32 -2.60
N ALA A 193 -17.25 8.57 -2.98
CA ALA A 193 -18.06 7.59 -3.70
C ALA A 193 -17.40 7.15 -5.01
N ALA A 194 -16.84 8.10 -5.77
CA ALA A 194 -16.08 7.81 -6.99
C ALA A 194 -14.81 7.00 -6.71
N MET A 195 -14.06 7.35 -5.67
CA MET A 195 -12.83 6.65 -5.28
C MET A 195 -13.12 5.21 -4.85
N VAL A 196 -14.14 4.99 -4.03
CA VAL A 196 -14.58 3.65 -3.60
C VAL A 196 -15.03 2.82 -4.82
N GLY A 197 -15.77 3.43 -5.75
CA GLY A 197 -16.19 2.77 -6.99
C GLY A 197 -15.01 2.25 -7.82
N VAL A 198 -13.97 3.06 -8.00
CA VAL A 198 -12.75 2.65 -8.74
C VAL A 198 -11.98 1.52 -8.05
N LEU A 199 -11.98 1.48 -6.71
CA LEU A 199 -11.24 0.47 -5.94
C LEU A 199 -12.00 -0.84 -5.77
N SER A 200 -13.30 -0.88 -6.07
CA SER A 200 -14.16 -2.07 -5.93
C SER A 200 -14.32 -2.88 -7.21
N GLU A 201 -13.86 -2.37 -8.36
CA GLU A 201 -13.78 -3.08 -9.65
C GLU A 201 -12.50 -3.91 -9.76
#